data_17e72b0235f6573ca0d242d6a715f649
#
_entry.id   17e72b0235f6573ca0d242d6a715f649
#
_cell.length_a   1.000
_cell.length_b   1.000
_cell.length_c   1.000
_cell.angle_alpha   90.00
_cell.angle_beta   90.00
_cell.angle_gamma   90.00
#
_symmetry.space_group_name_H-M   'P 1'
#
loop_
_entity.id
_entity.type
_entity.pdbx_description
1 polymer ?
#
loop_
_entity_poly.entity_id
_entity_poly.type
_entity_poly.pdbx_seq_one_letter_code
_entity_poly.pdbx_strand_id
1 'polypeptide(L)' 'RDHGGKQAPAVNGDNSFADEIQIRRLTAQLTAAYNRIAALEEQLLTYRIHS' A
#
# COMPACT_ATOMS: atom_id res chain seq x y z
N ARG A 1 -17.27 -15.27 -20.82
CA ARG A 1 -16.98 -14.99 -20.59
C ARG A 1 -16.62 -14.33 -20.22
N ASP A 2 -16.60 -14.19 -20.34
CA ASP A 2 -16.29 -13.72 -20.06
C ASP A 2 -15.89 -13.12 -19.49
N HIS A 3 -15.78 -13.04 -19.42
CA HIS A 3 -15.44 -12.48 -18.80
C HIS A 3 -14.59 -12.04 -18.55
N GLY A 4 -14.35 -12.19 -18.53
CA GLY A 4 -13.46 -11.88 -18.33
C GLY A 4 -12.75 -11.01 -18.86
N GLY A 5 -12.43 -11.29 -19.39
CA GLY A 5 -11.62 -10.60 -19.93
C GLY A 5 -11.98 -9.39 -20.02
N LYS A 6 -12.59 -9.48 -20.23
CA LYS A 6 -12.88 -8.62 -20.41
C LYS A 6 -12.53 -7.59 -19.91
N GLN A 7 -12.55 -7.61 -19.51
CA GLN A 7 -12.32 -6.63 -18.92
C GLN A 7 -11.32 -5.85 -19.17
N ALA A 8 -10.54 -6.27 -19.26
CA ALA A 8 -9.39 -5.57 -19.35
C ALA A 8 -9.45 -4.42 -20.22
N PRO A 9 -9.62 -4.61 -21.32
CA PRO A 9 -9.50 -3.53 -22.18
C PRO A 9 -10.38 -2.44 -21.83
N ALA A 10 -11.42 -2.79 -21.53
CA ALA A 10 -12.34 -1.82 -21.37
C ALA A 10 -11.99 -0.85 -20.42
N VAL A 11 -11.28 -1.17 -19.65
CA VAL A 11 -11.10 -0.35 -18.70
C VAL A 11 -10.19 0.63 -18.90
N ASN A 12 -9.59 0.72 -19.79
CA ASN A 12 -8.67 1.62 -19.94
C ASN A 12 -8.83 2.86 -19.40
N GLY A 13 -8.62 3.83 -19.79
CA GLY A 13 -8.76 5.16 -19.46
C GLY A 13 -9.02 5.38 -18.02
N ASP A 14 -10.23 5.60 -17.72
CA ASP A 14 -10.62 5.98 -16.38
C ASP A 14 -10.28 4.94 -15.35
N ASN A 15 -10.50 3.69 -15.68
CA ASN A 15 -10.25 2.66 -14.70
C ASN A 15 -8.78 2.50 -14.41
N SER A 16 -7.97 2.66 -15.42
CA SER A 16 -6.55 2.59 -15.23
C SER A 16 -6.08 3.68 -14.31
N PHE A 17 -6.60 4.86 -14.51
CA PHE A 17 -6.21 5.99 -13.71
C PHE A 17 -6.66 5.76 -12.26
N ALA A 18 -7.87 5.28 -12.09
CA ALA A 18 -8.38 5.03 -10.76
C ALA A 18 -7.55 3.94 -10.06
N ASP A 19 -7.15 2.93 -10.82
CA ASP A 19 -6.35 1.88 -10.27
C ASP A 19 -4.99 2.40 -9.85
N GLU A 20 -4.43 3.27 -10.64
CA GLU A 20 -3.15 3.84 -10.31
C GLU A 20 -3.22 4.66 -9.03
N ILE A 21 -4.27 5.43 -8.89
CA ILE A 21 -4.44 6.23 -7.70
C ILE A 21 -4.61 5.33 -6.49
N GLN A 22 -5.36 4.27 -6.66
CA GLN A 22 -5.58 3.34 -5.57
C GLN A 22 -4.28 2.68 -5.16
N ILE A 23 -3.49 2.27 -6.12
CA ILE A 23 -2.22 1.64 -5.83
C ILE A 23 -1.30 2.60 -5.09
N ARG A 24 -1.27 3.84 -5.51
CA ARG A 24 -0.45 4.83 -4.83
C ARG A 24 -0.90 5.04 -3.40
N ARG A 25 -2.20 5.09 -3.23
CA ARG A 25 -2.74 5.30 -1.90
C ARG A 25 -2.40 4.13 -1.00
N LEU A 26 -2.59 2.92 -1.49
CA LEU A 26 -2.28 1.75 -0.69
C LEU A 26 -0.79 1.66 -0.41
N THR A 27 0.02 2.00 -1.38
CA THR A 27 1.46 1.98 -1.20
C THR A 27 1.86 2.99 -0.14
N ALA A 28 1.27 4.17 -0.18
CA ALA A 28 1.58 5.19 0.81
C ALA A 28 1.16 4.73 2.21
N GLN A 29 0.02 4.09 2.30
CA GLN A 29 -0.44 3.59 3.59
C GLN A 29 0.49 2.50 4.10
N LEU A 30 0.91 1.63 3.22
CA LEU A 30 1.80 0.57 3.61
C LEU A 30 3.13 1.13 4.07
N THR A 31 3.66 2.08 3.34
CA THR A 31 4.93 2.70 3.72
C THR A 31 4.80 3.36 5.09
N ALA A 32 3.72 4.06 5.32
CA ALA A 32 3.51 4.72 6.61
C ALA A 32 3.40 3.68 7.72
N ALA A 33 2.72 2.58 7.45
CA ALA A 33 2.57 1.54 8.44
C ALA A 33 3.91 0.91 8.80
N TYR A 34 4.71 0.64 7.79
CA TYR A 34 6.02 0.05 8.02
C TYR A 34 6.93 1.02 8.77
N ASN A 35 6.85 2.29 8.43
CA ASN A 35 7.64 3.28 9.13
C ASN A 35 7.25 3.34 10.60
N ARG A 36 5.98 3.23 10.87
CA ARG A 36 5.49 3.26 12.23
C ARG A 36 5.96 2.03 13.00
N ILE A 37 5.90 0.88 12.33
CA ILE A 37 6.37 -0.35 12.95
C ILE A 37 7.85 -0.24 13.29
N ALA A 38 8.63 0.28 12.35
CA ALA A 38 10.05 0.42 12.58
C ALA A 38 10.33 1.37 13.74
N ALA A 39 9.58 2.44 13.82
CA ALA A 39 9.76 3.39 14.89
C ALA A 39 9.43 2.77 16.24
N LEU A 40 8.38 1.97 16.27
CA LEU A 40 8.00 1.31 17.50
C LEU A 40 9.07 0.30 17.93
N GLU A 41 9.63 -0.40 16.96
CA GLU A 41 10.67 -1.37 17.26
C GLU A 41 11.89 -0.66 17.81
N GLU A 42 12.22 0.48 17.24
CA GLU A 42 13.34 1.24 17.73
C GLU A 42 13.09 1.69 19.14
N GLN A 43 11.90 2.13 19.44
CA GLN A 43 11.56 2.57 20.78
C GLN A 43 11.68 1.42 21.76
N LEU A 44 11.24 0.25 21.37
CA LEU A 44 11.34 -0.92 22.22
C LEU A 44 12.78 -1.27 22.50
N LEU A 45 13.62 -1.21 21.49
CA LEU A 45 15.01 -1.52 21.68
C LEU A 45 15.67 -0.52 22.62
N THR A 46 15.35 0.74 22.42
CA THR A 46 15.91 1.78 23.26
C THR A 46 15.45 1.59 24.70
N TYR A 47 14.18 1.25 24.86
CA TYR A 47 13.64 1.05 26.18
C TYR A 47 14.35 -0.13 26.88
N ARG A 48 14.57 -1.21 26.13
CA ARG A 48 15.25 -2.34 26.69
C ARG A 48 16.65 -2.03 27.11
N ILE A 49 17.34 -1.26 26.31
CA ILE A 49 18.71 -0.91 26.60
C ILE A 49 18.79 -0.06 27.85
N HIS A 50 17.81 0.82 28.03
CA HIS A 50 17.85 1.71 29.16
C HIS A 50 17.24 1.11 30.43
N SER A 51 16.51 0.07 30.27
CA SER A 51 15.93 -0.53 31.46
C SER A 51 16.82 -1.64 31.96
#